data_bee9771fdf46af6b0efcb9c15b79b3c5
#
_entry.id   bee9771fdf46af6b0efcb9c15b79b3c5
#
_cell.length_a   1.000
_cell.length_b   1.000
_cell.length_c   1.000
_cell.angle_alpha   90.00
_cell.angle_beta   90.00
_cell.angle_gamma   90.00
#
_symmetry.space_group_name_H-M   'P 1'
#
loop_
_entity.id
_entity.type
_entity.pdbx_description
1 polymer ?
#
loop_
_entity_poly.entity_id
_entity_poly.type
_entity_poly.pdbx_seq_one_letter_code
_entity_poly.pdbx_strand_id
1 'polypeptide(L)'
;MQNLQKNTPLANNHISVDCVVIGFDGEQLKVLLVKRAGEDNGELYHDMKLPGSLIYMDEALDEAAQRVLYELTGLKNVNLMQFKAFGSKNRTSNPKDVRWLERAMQSRVERIVTIAYLSMVKIDRTLDKNLDEHQACWIALKEVKTLAFDHNLIIKEAMTYIRQFVEFNPSMLFELLSRKFTAAQLRTLFELVYDK
;
A
#
# COMPACT_ATOMS: atom_id res chain seq x y z
N MET A 1 31.66 -29.22 2.43
CA MET A 1 30.77 -28.30 1.67
C MET A 1 29.41 -28.39 2.34
N GLN A 2 29.10 -27.44 3.23
CA GLN A 2 27.80 -27.39 3.89
C GLN A 2 26.81 -26.75 2.90
N ASN A 3 25.80 -27.51 2.52
CA ASN A 3 24.64 -27.01 1.80
C ASN A 3 23.92 -26.00 2.68
N LEU A 4 24.12 -24.71 2.41
CA LEU A 4 23.24 -23.64 2.87
C LEU A 4 21.90 -23.81 2.13
N GLN A 5 21.02 -24.67 2.66
CA GLN A 5 19.60 -24.57 2.33
C GLN A 5 19.17 -23.16 2.73
N LYS A 6 18.88 -22.31 1.75
CA LYS A 6 18.16 -21.06 1.99
C LYS A 6 16.81 -21.44 2.62
N ASN A 7 16.71 -21.37 3.94
CA ASN A 7 15.42 -21.47 4.62
C ASN A 7 14.53 -20.37 4.08
N THR A 8 13.54 -20.73 3.28
CA THR A 8 12.50 -19.79 2.87
C THR A 8 11.78 -19.37 4.16
N PRO A 9 11.67 -18.04 4.44
CA PRO A 9 11.00 -17.59 5.64
C PRO A 9 9.55 -18.11 5.70
N LEU A 10 9.15 -18.59 6.87
CA LEU A 10 7.79 -19.09 7.09
C LEU A 10 6.83 -17.92 7.25
N ALA A 11 5.82 -17.83 6.39
CA ALA A 11 4.79 -16.81 6.47
C ALA A 11 3.77 -17.10 7.59
N ASN A 12 3.27 -16.05 8.24
CA ASN A 12 2.14 -16.11 9.13
C ASN A 12 0.84 -16.06 8.31
N ASN A 13 0.02 -17.09 8.39
CA ASN A 13 -1.17 -17.22 7.54
C ASN A 13 -2.36 -16.34 7.98
N HIS A 14 -2.25 -15.61 9.08
CA HIS A 14 -3.37 -14.83 9.66
C HIS A 14 -3.12 -13.34 9.72
N ILE A 15 -1.87 -12.90 9.57
CA ILE A 15 -1.48 -11.50 9.70
C ILE A 15 -0.79 -11.03 8.43
N SER A 16 -1.24 -9.90 7.92
CA SER A 16 -0.62 -9.19 6.80
C SER A 16 -0.35 -7.74 7.16
N VAL A 17 0.46 -7.09 6.35
CA VAL A 17 0.61 -5.64 6.32
C VAL A 17 0.17 -5.12 4.97
N ASP A 18 -0.47 -3.96 4.94
CA ASP A 18 -0.81 -3.22 3.73
C ASP A 18 -0.29 -1.78 3.83
N CYS A 19 0.47 -1.32 2.85
CA CYS A 19 1.10 -0.01 2.84
C CYS A 19 0.30 0.96 1.96
N VAL A 20 -0.24 2.00 2.56
CA VAL A 20 -0.86 3.13 1.85
C VAL A 20 0.19 4.21 1.70
N VAL A 21 0.73 4.38 0.50
CA VAL A 21 1.67 5.46 0.20
C VAL A 21 0.93 6.51 -0.61
N ILE A 22 0.71 7.68 0.01
CA ILE A 22 0.08 8.83 -0.63
C ILE A 22 1.17 9.77 -1.11
N GLY A 23 1.09 10.17 -2.36
CA GLY A 23 2.04 11.07 -2.98
C GLY A 23 1.36 12.29 -3.62
N PHE A 24 2.12 13.37 -3.73
CA PHE A 24 1.70 14.57 -4.45
C PHE A 24 2.71 14.90 -5.55
N ASP A 25 2.24 15.08 -6.77
CA ASP A 25 3.07 15.40 -7.94
C ASP A 25 3.14 16.90 -8.27
N GLY A 26 2.49 17.73 -7.46
CA GLY A 26 2.35 19.17 -7.66
C GLY A 26 0.97 19.60 -8.14
N GLU A 27 0.16 18.66 -8.60
CA GLU A 27 -1.20 18.90 -9.14
C GLU A 27 -2.26 17.99 -8.51
N GLN A 28 -1.92 16.72 -8.23
CA GLN A 28 -2.88 15.71 -7.77
C GLN A 28 -2.31 14.88 -6.62
N LEU A 29 -3.21 14.47 -5.72
CA LEU A 29 -2.91 13.38 -4.79
C LEU A 29 -3.05 12.04 -5.49
N LYS A 30 -2.05 11.19 -5.31
CA LYS A 30 -1.98 9.85 -5.88
C LYS A 30 -1.72 8.82 -4.80
N VAL A 31 -2.12 7.61 -5.05
CA VAL A 31 -1.79 6.44 -4.23
C VAL A 31 -0.94 5.48 -5.04
N LEU A 32 0.05 4.89 -4.38
CA LEU A 32 0.89 3.86 -4.98
C LEU A 32 0.15 2.52 -4.93
N LEU A 33 -0.03 1.92 -6.10
CA LEU A 33 -0.66 0.61 -6.27
C LEU A 33 0.25 -0.34 -7.03
N VAL A 34 0.04 -1.64 -6.83
CA VAL A 34 0.71 -2.70 -7.56
C VAL A 34 -0.28 -3.48 -8.40
N LYS A 35 0.13 -3.85 -9.62
CA LYS A 35 -0.68 -4.67 -10.52
C LYS A 35 -0.77 -6.09 -9.96
N ARG A 36 -1.96 -6.65 -10.07
CA ARG A 36 -2.22 -8.05 -9.73
C ARG A 36 -2.82 -8.75 -10.96
N ALA A 37 -2.22 -9.85 -11.33
CA ALA A 37 -2.74 -10.75 -12.35
C ALA A 37 -3.18 -12.06 -11.71
N GLY A 38 -4.21 -12.67 -12.26
CA GLY A 38 -4.69 -13.96 -11.82
C GLY A 38 -5.64 -14.58 -12.83
N GLU A 39 -6.13 -15.76 -12.51
CA GLU A 39 -7.13 -16.46 -13.28
C GLU A 39 -8.31 -16.80 -12.37
N ASP A 40 -9.50 -16.56 -12.84
CA ASP A 40 -10.74 -16.88 -12.15
C ASP A 40 -11.70 -17.60 -13.09
N ASN A 41 -12.07 -18.85 -12.75
CA ASN A 41 -12.95 -19.69 -13.57
C ASN A 41 -12.48 -19.85 -15.03
N GLY A 42 -11.17 -19.90 -15.28
CA GLY A 42 -10.59 -20.03 -16.63
C GLY A 42 -10.39 -18.69 -17.35
N GLU A 43 -10.79 -17.57 -16.77
CA GLU A 43 -10.60 -16.24 -17.34
C GLU A 43 -9.45 -15.50 -16.65
N LEU A 44 -8.52 -14.99 -17.44
CA LEU A 44 -7.43 -14.14 -16.93
C LEU A 44 -7.97 -12.77 -16.55
N TYR A 45 -7.53 -12.25 -15.40
CA TYR A 45 -7.86 -10.90 -14.98
C TYR A 45 -6.63 -10.11 -14.58
N HIS A 46 -6.76 -8.81 -14.68
CA HIS A 46 -5.79 -7.83 -14.20
C HIS A 46 -6.53 -6.80 -13.35
N ASP A 47 -6.07 -6.60 -12.13
CA ASP A 47 -6.56 -5.55 -11.25
C ASP A 47 -5.40 -4.96 -10.41
N MET A 48 -5.74 -4.15 -9.44
CA MET A 48 -4.77 -3.44 -8.62
C MET A 48 -5.00 -3.72 -7.14
N LYS A 49 -3.93 -3.63 -6.36
CA LYS A 49 -3.98 -3.73 -4.90
C LYS A 49 -2.99 -2.76 -4.26
N LEU A 50 -3.14 -2.50 -2.96
CA LEU A 50 -2.08 -1.89 -2.17
C LEU A 50 -0.85 -2.81 -2.13
N PRO A 51 0.37 -2.26 -2.02
CA PRO A 51 1.54 -3.03 -1.61
C PRO A 51 1.25 -3.69 -0.26
N GLY A 52 1.09 -5.00 -0.27
CA GLY A 52 0.71 -5.76 0.93
C GLY A 52 1.03 -7.23 0.77
N SER A 53 1.39 -7.86 1.88
CA SER A 53 1.72 -9.30 1.98
C SER A 53 1.59 -9.77 3.42
N LEU A 54 1.61 -11.09 3.58
CA LEU A 54 1.74 -11.71 4.90
C LEU A 54 3.09 -11.36 5.53
N ILE A 55 3.08 -11.26 6.85
CA ILE A 55 4.32 -11.16 7.61
C ILE A 55 5.01 -12.51 7.73
N TYR A 56 6.32 -12.52 7.97
CA TYR A 56 7.04 -13.73 8.34
C TYR A 56 6.96 -13.97 9.85
N MET A 57 7.20 -15.21 10.27
CA MET A 57 7.10 -15.59 11.68
C MET A 57 8.20 -15.00 12.56
N ASP A 58 9.30 -14.56 11.96
CA ASP A 58 10.52 -14.07 12.60
C ASP A 58 10.80 -12.59 12.36
N GLU A 59 9.80 -11.83 11.88
CA GLU A 59 9.94 -10.39 11.66
C GLU A 59 8.93 -9.57 12.48
N ALA A 60 9.31 -8.36 12.87
CA ALA A 60 8.41 -7.39 13.48
C ALA A 60 7.50 -6.74 12.41
N LEU A 61 6.37 -6.17 12.84
CA LEU A 61 5.41 -5.55 11.92
C LEU A 61 6.02 -4.42 11.09
N ASP A 62 6.86 -3.57 11.70
CA ASP A 62 7.52 -2.47 11.01
C ASP A 62 8.57 -2.96 10.00
N GLU A 63 9.27 -4.04 10.32
CA GLU A 63 10.20 -4.73 9.41
C GLU A 63 9.46 -5.32 8.23
N ALA A 64 8.33 -6.01 8.49
CA ALA A 64 7.46 -6.55 7.45
C ALA A 64 6.95 -5.46 6.51
N ALA A 65 6.48 -4.32 7.04
CA ALA A 65 5.98 -3.21 6.24
C ALA A 65 7.08 -2.63 5.32
N GLN A 66 8.31 -2.44 5.83
CA GLN A 66 9.44 -1.97 5.03
C GLN A 66 9.84 -2.99 3.96
N ARG A 67 9.92 -4.28 4.31
CA ARG A 67 10.23 -5.37 3.37
C ARG A 67 9.19 -5.44 2.26
N VAL A 68 7.91 -5.49 2.61
CA VAL A 68 6.80 -5.62 1.65
C VAL A 68 6.75 -4.44 0.70
N LEU A 69 6.91 -3.21 1.22
CA LEU A 69 6.96 -2.03 0.37
C LEU A 69 8.14 -2.11 -0.60
N TYR A 70 9.33 -2.47 -0.11
CA TYR A 70 10.50 -2.59 -0.96
C TYR A 70 10.37 -3.70 -2.02
N GLU A 71 9.95 -4.90 -1.62
CA GLU A 71 9.81 -6.05 -2.53
C GLU A 71 8.80 -5.78 -3.66
N LEU A 72 7.70 -5.07 -3.34
CA LEU A 72 6.61 -4.85 -4.29
C LEU A 72 6.70 -3.55 -5.08
N THR A 73 7.58 -2.63 -4.70
CA THR A 73 7.65 -1.30 -5.33
C THR A 73 9.06 -0.80 -5.59
N GLY A 74 10.07 -1.43 -5.02
CA GLY A 74 11.46 -0.96 -5.05
C GLY A 74 11.74 0.25 -4.16
N LEU A 75 10.75 0.80 -3.46
CA LEU A 75 10.92 1.97 -2.58
C LEU A 75 11.69 1.60 -1.32
N LYS A 76 12.67 2.45 -0.98
CA LYS A 76 13.52 2.31 0.22
C LYS A 76 13.43 3.56 1.09
N ASN A 77 13.65 3.38 2.39
CA ASN A 77 13.75 4.47 3.36
C ASN A 77 12.51 5.38 3.37
N VAL A 78 11.35 4.80 3.16
CA VAL A 78 10.07 5.49 3.26
C VAL A 78 9.62 5.45 4.71
N ASN A 79 9.26 6.59 5.27
CA ASN A 79 8.72 6.65 6.62
C ASN A 79 7.30 6.07 6.64
N LEU A 80 7.15 4.87 7.22
CA LEU A 80 5.89 4.17 7.36
C LEU A 80 5.39 4.28 8.80
N MET A 81 4.16 4.71 8.97
CA MET A 81 3.51 4.84 10.27
C MET A 81 2.29 3.92 10.33
N GLN A 82 2.25 3.03 11.31
CA GLN A 82 1.07 2.22 11.56
C GLN A 82 -0.11 3.13 11.93
N PHE A 83 -1.26 2.97 11.26
CA PHE A 83 -2.43 3.81 11.55
C PHE A 83 -3.67 3.04 11.97
N LYS A 84 -3.93 1.85 11.43
CA LYS A 84 -5.14 1.09 11.75
C LYS A 84 -4.99 -0.39 11.43
N ALA A 85 -5.68 -1.25 12.20
CA ALA A 85 -5.86 -2.66 11.88
C ALA A 85 -7.23 -2.90 11.23
N PHE A 86 -7.29 -3.74 10.20
CA PHE A 86 -8.50 -4.14 9.51
C PHE A 86 -8.72 -5.63 9.66
N GLY A 87 -9.73 -5.99 10.43
CA GLY A 87 -10.02 -7.38 10.78
C GLY A 87 -11.48 -7.77 10.56
N SER A 88 -12.19 -7.13 9.61
CA SER A 88 -13.54 -7.56 9.26
C SER A 88 -13.56 -9.03 8.84
N LYS A 89 -14.55 -9.78 9.32
CA LYS A 89 -14.73 -11.18 8.93
C LYS A 89 -14.95 -11.38 7.42
N ASN A 90 -15.36 -10.32 6.72
CA ASN A 90 -15.70 -10.36 5.31
C ASN A 90 -14.60 -9.82 4.40
N ARG A 91 -13.43 -9.37 4.93
CA ARG A 91 -12.38 -8.80 4.10
C ARG A 91 -11.76 -9.79 3.09
N THR A 92 -11.81 -11.08 3.41
CA THR A 92 -11.38 -12.19 2.55
C THR A 92 -12.56 -13.04 2.08
N SER A 93 -13.73 -12.43 1.83
CA SER A 93 -14.94 -13.16 1.41
C SER A 93 -15.13 -13.25 -0.10
N ASN A 94 -14.42 -12.41 -0.89
CA ASN A 94 -14.50 -12.47 -2.34
C ASN A 94 -13.78 -13.74 -2.83
N PRO A 95 -14.48 -14.67 -3.51
CA PRO A 95 -13.89 -15.94 -3.96
C PRO A 95 -12.67 -15.76 -4.88
N LYS A 96 -12.67 -14.72 -5.71
CA LYS A 96 -11.54 -14.37 -6.60
C LYS A 96 -10.28 -14.05 -5.79
N ASP A 97 -10.43 -13.24 -4.74
CA ASP A 97 -9.32 -12.83 -3.88
C ASP A 97 -8.80 -14.01 -3.05
N VAL A 98 -9.69 -14.84 -2.52
CA VAL A 98 -9.33 -16.05 -1.79
C VAL A 98 -8.52 -17.00 -2.67
N ARG A 99 -8.99 -17.32 -3.88
CA ARG A 99 -8.26 -18.20 -4.80
C ARG A 99 -6.88 -17.65 -5.18
N TRP A 100 -6.77 -16.33 -5.37
CA TRP A 100 -5.48 -15.70 -5.63
C TRP A 100 -4.51 -15.87 -4.45
N LEU A 101 -4.98 -15.62 -3.24
CA LEU A 101 -4.18 -15.82 -2.02
C LEU A 101 -3.76 -17.28 -1.84
N GLU A 102 -4.68 -18.23 -1.99
CA GLU A 102 -4.39 -19.66 -1.83
C GLU A 102 -3.33 -20.15 -2.82
N ARG A 103 -3.40 -19.66 -4.07
CA ARG A 103 -2.35 -19.94 -5.06
C ARG A 103 -1.00 -19.33 -4.66
N ALA A 104 -0.99 -18.08 -4.20
CA ALA A 104 0.23 -17.39 -3.78
C ALA A 104 0.87 -18.04 -2.55
N MET A 105 0.05 -18.46 -1.59
CA MET A 105 0.49 -19.06 -0.34
C MET A 105 0.72 -20.58 -0.41
N GLN A 106 0.23 -21.23 -1.48
CA GLN A 106 0.18 -22.70 -1.59
C GLN A 106 -0.46 -23.39 -0.37
N SER A 107 -1.40 -22.69 0.27
CA SER A 107 -2.13 -23.16 1.44
C SER A 107 -3.52 -22.58 1.47
N ARG A 108 -4.42 -23.18 2.25
CA ARG A 108 -5.77 -22.70 2.42
C ARG A 108 -5.77 -21.38 3.18
N VAL A 109 -6.56 -20.42 2.67
CA VAL A 109 -6.74 -19.11 3.33
C VAL A 109 -7.83 -19.22 4.38
N GLU A 110 -7.47 -18.82 5.59
CA GLU A 110 -8.41 -18.60 6.69
C GLU A 110 -8.65 -17.08 6.86
N ARG A 111 -8.97 -16.66 8.06
CA ARG A 111 -9.16 -15.25 8.37
C ARG A 111 -7.82 -14.52 8.45
N ILE A 112 -7.68 -13.45 7.68
CA ILE A 112 -6.51 -12.58 7.72
C ILE A 112 -6.91 -11.24 8.33
N VAL A 113 -6.11 -10.77 9.28
CA VAL A 113 -6.12 -9.40 9.80
C VAL A 113 -4.95 -8.66 9.18
N THR A 114 -5.18 -7.47 8.63
CA THR A 114 -4.08 -6.63 8.14
C THR A 114 -3.84 -5.45 9.06
N ILE A 115 -2.57 -5.13 9.23
CA ILE A 115 -2.11 -3.91 9.86
C ILE A 115 -1.73 -2.94 8.75
N ALA A 116 -2.46 -1.83 8.66
CA ALA A 116 -2.24 -0.83 7.63
C ALA A 116 -1.22 0.22 8.08
N TYR A 117 -0.26 0.47 7.20
CA TYR A 117 0.76 1.49 7.33
C TYR A 117 0.51 2.62 6.35
N LEU A 118 0.79 3.84 6.78
CA LEU A 118 0.62 5.05 6.00
C LEU A 118 1.97 5.73 5.81
N SER A 119 2.21 6.22 4.62
CA SER A 119 3.29 7.15 4.31
C SER A 119 2.78 8.28 3.43
N MET A 120 3.36 9.46 3.61
CA MET A 120 3.16 10.61 2.74
C MET A 120 4.51 10.96 2.11
N VAL A 121 4.54 11.05 0.79
CA VAL A 121 5.78 11.28 0.05
C VAL A 121 5.58 12.32 -1.05
N LYS A 122 6.63 13.05 -1.34
CA LYS A 122 6.70 13.84 -2.56
C LYS A 122 6.98 12.92 -3.74
N ILE A 123 6.15 12.98 -4.79
CA ILE A 123 6.44 12.26 -6.03
C ILE A 123 7.50 13.04 -6.80
N ASP A 124 8.62 12.41 -7.06
CA ASP A 124 9.67 12.94 -7.92
C ASP A 124 10.26 11.83 -8.82
N ARG A 125 11.07 12.25 -9.78
CA ARG A 125 11.68 11.33 -10.76
C ARG A 125 12.53 10.21 -10.12
N THR A 126 12.97 10.38 -8.88
CA THR A 126 13.79 9.39 -8.18
C THR A 126 12.91 8.24 -7.67
N LEU A 127 11.70 8.55 -7.20
CA LEU A 127 10.73 7.55 -6.77
C LEU A 127 10.15 6.75 -7.93
N ASP A 128 10.03 7.34 -9.11
CA ASP A 128 9.40 6.69 -10.27
C ASP A 128 10.30 5.66 -10.98
N LYS A 129 11.62 5.75 -10.82
CA LYS A 129 12.59 5.00 -11.65
C LYS A 129 12.45 3.48 -11.61
N ASN A 130 11.97 2.90 -10.51
CA ASN A 130 11.94 1.45 -10.32
C ASN A 130 10.53 0.88 -10.26
N LEU A 131 9.49 1.72 -10.33
CA LEU A 131 8.12 1.27 -10.14
C LEU A 131 7.66 0.32 -11.25
N ASP A 132 8.01 0.59 -12.50
CA ASP A 132 7.62 -0.24 -13.64
C ASP A 132 8.20 -1.65 -13.55
N GLU A 133 9.45 -1.80 -13.08
CA GLU A 133 10.10 -3.11 -12.89
C GLU A 133 9.36 -3.95 -11.85
N HIS A 134 8.72 -3.31 -10.87
CA HIS A 134 7.91 -3.94 -9.82
C HIS A 134 6.42 -3.99 -10.17
N GLN A 135 6.02 -3.59 -11.39
CA GLN A 135 4.61 -3.48 -11.77
C GLN A 135 3.79 -2.58 -10.83
N ALA A 136 4.45 -1.60 -10.22
CA ALA A 136 3.85 -0.59 -9.37
C ALA A 136 3.60 0.70 -10.15
N CYS A 137 2.61 1.47 -9.78
CA CYS A 137 2.33 2.77 -10.40
C CYS A 137 1.55 3.69 -9.47
N TRP A 138 1.69 5.00 -9.73
CA TRP A 138 0.90 6.04 -9.09
C TRP A 138 -0.43 6.21 -9.80
N ILE A 139 -1.53 6.09 -9.07
CA ILE A 139 -2.89 6.34 -9.56
C ILE A 139 -3.47 7.54 -8.82
N ALA A 140 -4.02 8.53 -9.56
CA ALA A 140 -4.71 9.65 -8.92
C ALA A 140 -5.86 9.14 -8.05
N LEU A 141 -5.99 9.64 -6.82
CA LEU A 141 -7.00 9.14 -5.87
C LEU A 141 -8.42 9.13 -6.46
N LYS A 142 -8.75 10.15 -7.25
CA LYS A 142 -10.05 10.25 -7.94
C LYS A 142 -10.26 9.22 -9.07
N GLU A 143 -9.18 8.60 -9.55
CA GLU A 143 -9.20 7.62 -10.65
C GLU A 143 -9.08 6.18 -10.16
N VAL A 144 -8.93 5.98 -8.84
CA VAL A 144 -8.85 4.65 -8.23
C VAL A 144 -10.16 3.90 -8.45
N LYS A 145 -10.09 2.82 -9.21
CA LYS A 145 -11.21 1.89 -9.44
C LYS A 145 -11.35 0.91 -8.29
N THR A 146 -12.19 -0.09 -8.47
CA THR A 146 -12.31 -1.21 -7.52
C THR A 146 -10.98 -1.96 -7.43
N LEU A 147 -10.45 -2.04 -6.23
CA LEU A 147 -9.24 -2.76 -5.88
C LEU A 147 -9.56 -4.15 -5.35
N ALA A 148 -8.52 -4.97 -5.24
CA ALA A 148 -8.59 -6.24 -4.55
C ALA A 148 -8.93 -6.05 -3.07
N PHE A 149 -9.56 -7.05 -2.48
CA PHE A 149 -9.91 -7.10 -1.06
C PHE A 149 -10.74 -5.88 -0.62
N ASP A 150 -10.43 -5.37 0.57
CA ASP A 150 -11.00 -4.16 1.15
C ASP A 150 -10.10 -2.92 0.98
N HIS A 151 -9.20 -2.92 -0.02
CA HIS A 151 -8.18 -1.88 -0.17
C HIS A 151 -8.76 -0.49 -0.47
N ASN A 152 -9.91 -0.39 -1.14
CA ASN A 152 -10.60 0.90 -1.27
C ASN A 152 -11.02 1.47 0.10
N LEU A 153 -11.46 0.61 1.02
CA LEU A 153 -11.79 1.01 2.39
C LEU A 153 -10.54 1.47 3.13
N ILE A 154 -9.43 0.74 3.01
CA ILE A 154 -8.16 1.08 3.66
C ILE A 154 -7.68 2.46 3.19
N ILE A 155 -7.72 2.75 1.88
CA ILE A 155 -7.36 4.08 1.34
C ILE A 155 -8.28 5.18 1.88
N LYS A 156 -9.59 4.93 1.91
CA LYS A 156 -10.57 5.90 2.46
C LYS A 156 -10.27 6.23 3.91
N GLU A 157 -10.00 5.22 4.73
CA GLU A 157 -9.65 5.40 6.15
C GLU A 157 -8.31 6.11 6.32
N ALA A 158 -7.32 5.81 5.46
CA ALA A 158 -6.04 6.52 5.45
C ALA A 158 -6.22 8.01 5.16
N MET A 159 -7.03 8.37 4.17
CA MET A 159 -7.33 9.79 3.88
C MET A 159 -8.08 10.47 5.03
N THR A 160 -8.99 9.77 5.70
CA THR A 160 -9.65 10.28 6.91
C THR A 160 -8.64 10.52 8.02
N TYR A 161 -7.71 9.58 8.23
CA TYR A 161 -6.65 9.71 9.21
C TYR A 161 -5.71 10.88 8.90
N ILE A 162 -5.31 11.06 7.64
CA ILE A 162 -4.48 12.20 7.20
C ILE A 162 -5.18 13.52 7.53
N ARG A 163 -6.48 13.69 7.20
CA ARG A 163 -7.23 14.90 7.48
C ARG A 163 -7.23 15.24 8.97
N GLN A 164 -7.55 14.26 9.81
CA GLN A 164 -7.54 14.42 11.27
C GLN A 164 -6.15 14.79 11.80
N PHE A 165 -5.12 14.11 11.30
CA PHE A 165 -3.76 14.33 11.78
C PHE A 165 -3.23 15.70 11.38
N VAL A 166 -3.53 16.16 10.16
CA VAL A 166 -3.14 17.48 9.64
C VAL A 166 -3.80 18.63 10.41
N GLU A 167 -5.01 18.42 10.95
CA GLU A 167 -5.65 19.42 11.84
C GLU A 167 -4.80 19.73 13.08
N PHE A 168 -4.16 18.71 13.65
CA PHE A 168 -3.30 18.87 14.82
C PHE A 168 -1.84 19.15 14.47
N ASN A 169 -1.40 18.72 13.30
CA ASN A 169 -0.01 18.87 12.83
C ASN A 169 0.04 19.24 11.34
N PRO A 170 -0.26 20.51 10.99
CA PRO A 170 -0.26 20.97 9.59
C PRO A 170 1.09 20.80 8.88
N SER A 171 2.20 20.74 9.63
CA SER A 171 3.53 20.58 9.05
C SER A 171 3.71 19.26 8.29
N MET A 172 2.88 18.25 8.55
CA MET A 172 2.90 17.00 7.79
C MET A 172 2.62 17.18 6.30
N LEU A 173 1.88 18.21 5.90
CA LEU A 173 1.68 18.50 4.48
C LEU A 173 2.98 18.79 3.73
N PHE A 174 4.00 19.26 4.44
CA PHE A 174 5.30 19.53 3.80
C PHE A 174 6.05 18.26 3.37
N GLU A 175 5.70 17.09 3.93
CA GLU A 175 6.24 15.81 3.45
C GLU A 175 5.81 15.51 1.99
N LEU A 176 4.66 16.05 1.57
CA LEU A 176 4.12 15.93 0.22
C LEU A 176 4.69 16.97 -0.75
N LEU A 177 5.37 17.99 -0.26
CA LEU A 177 5.86 19.11 -1.05
C LEU A 177 7.37 19.00 -1.35
N SER A 178 7.78 19.52 -2.48
CA SER A 178 9.20 19.70 -2.78
C SER A 178 9.79 20.80 -1.86
N ARG A 179 11.12 20.77 -1.62
CA ARG A 179 11.81 21.84 -0.84
C ARG A 179 11.53 23.24 -1.37
N LYS A 180 11.30 23.36 -2.67
CA LYS A 180 10.88 24.59 -3.35
C LYS A 180 9.50 24.35 -3.92
N PHE A 181 8.49 24.82 -3.24
CA PHE A 181 7.10 24.80 -3.69
C PHE A 181 6.57 26.20 -3.85
N THR A 182 5.53 26.35 -4.66
CA THR A 182 4.81 27.61 -4.85
C THR A 182 3.63 27.71 -3.88
N ALA A 183 3.17 28.92 -3.59
CA ALA A 183 1.96 29.14 -2.80
C ALA A 183 0.74 28.47 -3.45
N ALA A 184 0.69 28.43 -4.80
CA ALA A 184 -0.36 27.72 -5.53
C ALA A 184 -0.34 26.22 -5.25
N GLN A 185 0.82 25.57 -5.27
CA GLN A 185 0.95 24.14 -4.95
C GLN A 185 0.53 23.81 -3.51
N LEU A 186 0.90 24.66 -2.54
CA LEU A 186 0.46 24.47 -1.16
C LEU A 186 -1.06 24.59 -1.04
N ARG A 187 -1.65 25.58 -1.71
CA ARG A 187 -3.11 25.77 -1.74
C ARG A 187 -3.81 24.58 -2.38
N THR A 188 -3.36 24.13 -3.55
CA THR A 188 -3.90 22.95 -4.24
C THR A 188 -3.83 21.72 -3.36
N LEU A 189 -2.68 21.48 -2.71
CA LEU A 189 -2.52 20.35 -1.80
C LEU A 189 -3.51 20.40 -0.64
N PHE A 190 -3.70 21.58 -0.04
CA PHE A 190 -4.65 21.79 1.04
C PHE A 190 -6.09 21.51 0.59
N GLU A 191 -6.49 22.06 -0.57
CA GLU A 191 -7.81 21.82 -1.17
C GLU A 191 -8.04 20.33 -1.43
N LEU A 192 -7.06 19.61 -1.98
CA LEU A 192 -7.14 18.17 -2.25
C LEU A 192 -7.22 17.29 -0.98
N VAL A 193 -6.48 17.64 0.07
CA VAL A 193 -6.52 16.90 1.33
C VAL A 193 -7.87 17.05 2.01
N TYR A 194 -8.45 18.24 1.98
CA TYR A 194 -9.74 18.55 2.64
C TYR A 194 -10.96 18.36 1.73
N ASP A 195 -10.76 17.96 0.47
CA ASP A 195 -11.83 17.73 -0.50
C ASP A 195 -12.73 18.97 -0.68
N LYS A 196 -12.07 20.13 -0.87
CA LYS A 196 -12.71 21.47 -0.98
C LYS A 196 -12.55 22.03 -2.36
#